data_58b8ca6ddc9ebb76564fd557b3269038
#
_entry.id   58b8ca6ddc9ebb76564fd557b3269038
#
_cell.length_a   1.000
_cell.length_b   1.000
_cell.length_c   1.000
_cell.angle_alpha   90.00
_cell.angle_beta   90.00
_cell.angle_gamma   90.00
#
_symmetry.space_group_name_H-M   'P 1'
#
loop_
_entity.id
_entity.type
_entity.pdbx_description
1 polymer ?
#
loop_
_entity_poly.entity_id
_entity_poly.type
_entity_poly.pdbx_seq_one_letter_code
_entity_poly.pdbx_strand_id
1 'polypeptide(L)'
;MEAALIYKPSSAFLLAMLVCVPAMAANETSKTSDIIGHVQHLTGSASVVRGSAAVPIAAGAPLYQGDVLRTGKPGAVGVVLTDATTISMGSGSEMALNDYAFAPKDSKFALALKLIKGSFAYVTGQIVKLSPESAQVHTPDATIAVRGTKLLIQIDEMKE
;
A
#
# COMPACT_ATOMS: atom_id res chain seq x y z
N MET A 1 69.13 -58.32 -2.01
CA MET A 1 70.00 -57.28 -2.62
C MET A 1 69.13 -56.45 -3.50
N GLU A 2 68.70 -55.47 -2.95
CA GLU A 2 68.51 -54.06 -3.21
C GLU A 2 68.10 -53.70 -4.62
N ALA A 3 66.89 -53.45 -4.85
CA ALA A 3 66.47 -52.56 -5.90
C ALA A 3 65.52 -51.52 -5.30
N ALA A 4 66.07 -50.39 -4.96
CA ALA A 4 65.31 -49.24 -4.57
C ALA A 4 64.61 -48.66 -5.77
N LEU A 5 63.32 -48.83 -5.83
CA LEU A 5 62.47 -48.20 -6.87
C LEU A 5 62.11 -46.79 -6.38
N ILE A 6 62.83 -45.82 -6.94
CA ILE A 6 62.50 -44.41 -6.71
C ILE A 6 61.29 -44.05 -7.57
N TYR A 7 60.16 -43.98 -6.91
CA TYR A 7 58.97 -43.42 -7.53
C TYR A 7 58.95 -41.90 -7.37
N LYS A 8 59.01 -41.19 -8.49
CA LYS A 8 58.93 -39.76 -8.57
C LYS A 8 57.44 -39.40 -8.86
N PRO A 9 56.70 -38.79 -7.96
CA PRO A 9 55.39 -38.27 -8.33
C PRO A 9 55.55 -36.98 -9.10
N SER A 10 55.09 -37.00 -10.32
CA SER A 10 54.95 -35.84 -11.20
C SER A 10 53.83 -34.94 -10.67
N SER A 11 54.19 -33.71 -10.31
CA SER A 11 53.26 -32.67 -9.90
C SER A 11 52.32 -32.34 -11.04
N ALA A 12 51.06 -32.81 -10.94
CA ALA A 12 50.00 -32.25 -11.70
C ALA A 12 49.36 -31.11 -10.86
N PHE A 13 49.72 -29.91 -11.20
CA PHE A 13 49.10 -28.69 -10.68
C PHE A 13 47.68 -28.61 -11.24
N LEU A 14 46.70 -29.05 -10.45
CA LEU A 14 45.30 -28.81 -10.76
C LEU A 14 44.92 -27.43 -10.19
N LEU A 15 44.99 -26.42 -11.07
CA LEU A 15 44.58 -25.07 -10.77
C LEU A 15 43.02 -25.05 -10.72
N ALA A 16 42.46 -25.26 -9.55
CA ALA A 16 41.06 -25.07 -9.31
C ALA A 16 40.74 -23.58 -9.37
N MET A 17 40.29 -23.13 -10.52
CA MET A 17 39.77 -21.78 -10.72
C MET A 17 38.45 -21.67 -9.96
N LEU A 18 38.49 -21.16 -8.74
CA LEU A 18 37.32 -20.78 -7.93
C LEU A 18 36.70 -19.57 -8.57
N VAL A 19 35.67 -19.79 -9.42
CA VAL A 19 34.82 -18.75 -9.97
C VAL A 19 33.99 -18.20 -8.82
N CYS A 20 34.49 -17.14 -8.20
CA CYS A 20 33.74 -16.34 -7.26
C CYS A 20 32.69 -15.57 -8.06
N VAL A 21 31.48 -16.10 -8.15
CA VAL A 21 30.31 -15.37 -8.67
C VAL A 21 29.93 -14.36 -7.59
N PRO A 22 30.04 -13.04 -7.83
CA PRO A 22 29.48 -12.09 -6.91
C PRO A 22 27.95 -12.27 -6.96
N ALA A 23 27.38 -12.79 -5.89
CA ALA A 23 25.95 -12.67 -5.65
C ALA A 23 25.65 -11.17 -5.61
N MET A 24 25.14 -10.64 -6.69
CA MET A 24 24.45 -9.36 -6.68
C MET A 24 23.23 -9.55 -5.77
N ALA A 25 23.41 -9.23 -4.50
CA ALA A 25 22.30 -8.97 -3.62
C ALA A 25 21.55 -7.80 -4.26
N ALA A 26 20.44 -8.11 -4.92
CA ALA A 26 19.45 -7.11 -5.28
C ALA A 26 19.07 -6.46 -3.95
N ASN A 27 19.60 -5.26 -3.73
CA ASN A 27 19.21 -4.41 -2.63
C ASN A 27 17.79 -3.91 -2.99
N GLU A 28 16.81 -4.76 -2.76
CA GLU A 28 15.43 -4.31 -2.72
C GLU A 28 15.38 -3.28 -1.59
N THR A 29 15.50 -2.03 -1.97
CA THR A 29 15.19 -0.92 -1.10
C THR A 29 13.71 -1.09 -0.76
N SER A 30 13.43 -1.80 0.30
CA SER A 30 12.13 -1.85 0.93
C SER A 30 11.83 -0.40 1.28
N LYS A 31 11.08 0.27 0.39
CA LYS A 31 10.48 1.55 0.70
C LYS A 31 9.60 1.25 1.90
N THR A 32 10.09 1.58 3.08
CA THR A 32 9.30 1.48 4.32
C THR A 32 8.11 2.39 4.08
N SER A 33 7.03 1.81 3.61
CA SER A 33 5.80 2.56 3.39
C SER A 33 5.26 2.87 4.77
N ASP A 34 5.21 4.14 5.11
CA ASP A 34 4.65 4.58 6.38
C ASP A 34 3.18 4.17 6.46
N ILE A 35 2.77 3.72 7.62
CA ILE A 35 1.38 3.40 7.90
C ILE A 35 0.60 4.72 7.89
N ILE A 36 -0.35 4.84 6.97
CA ILE A 36 -1.17 6.04 6.81
C ILE A 36 -2.51 5.94 7.52
N GLY A 37 -2.90 4.77 7.97
CA GLY A 37 -4.16 4.54 8.66
C GLY A 37 -4.37 3.08 9.02
N HIS A 38 -5.55 2.81 9.58
CA HIS A 38 -5.95 1.46 9.98
C HIS A 38 -7.43 1.21 9.65
N VAL A 39 -7.76 -0.04 9.44
CA VAL A 39 -9.14 -0.49 9.38
C VAL A 39 -9.74 -0.43 10.79
N GLN A 40 -10.73 0.41 11.01
CA GLN A 40 -11.37 0.57 12.31
C GLN A 40 -12.38 -0.55 12.57
N HIS A 41 -13.22 -0.82 11.60
CA HIS A 41 -14.16 -1.94 11.65
C HIS A 41 -14.40 -2.52 10.26
N LEU A 42 -14.82 -3.77 10.24
CA LEU A 42 -15.15 -4.53 9.05
C LEU A 42 -16.40 -5.38 9.30
N THR A 43 -17.33 -5.32 8.36
CA THR A 43 -18.47 -6.23 8.33
C THR A 43 -18.50 -6.91 6.96
N GLY A 44 -18.76 -8.22 6.94
CA GLY A 44 -18.69 -9.00 5.71
C GLY A 44 -17.25 -9.24 5.26
N SER A 45 -16.98 -9.06 3.97
CA SER A 45 -15.66 -9.27 3.38
C SER A 45 -15.06 -8.00 2.81
N ALA A 46 -13.75 -7.86 2.92
CA ALA A 46 -12.99 -6.83 2.26
C ALA A 46 -11.56 -7.28 1.99
N SER A 47 -10.91 -6.64 1.04
CA SER A 47 -9.53 -6.87 0.67
C SER A 47 -8.82 -5.56 0.36
N VAL A 48 -7.50 -5.61 0.49
CA VAL A 48 -6.58 -4.57 -0.01
C VAL A 48 -5.79 -5.14 -1.18
N VAL A 49 -5.76 -4.40 -2.28
CA VAL A 49 -4.84 -4.68 -3.37
C VAL A 49 -3.60 -3.83 -3.16
N ARG A 50 -2.47 -4.50 -3.01
CA ARG A 50 -1.15 -3.89 -2.82
C ARG A 50 -0.21 -4.39 -3.89
N GLY A 51 0.17 -3.51 -4.82
CA GLY A 51 0.85 -3.93 -6.04
C GLY A 51 -0.04 -4.86 -6.87
N SER A 52 0.39 -6.09 -7.09
CA SER A 52 -0.37 -7.12 -7.82
C SER A 52 -1.12 -8.10 -6.92
N ALA A 53 -0.96 -8.01 -5.60
CA ALA A 53 -1.54 -8.94 -4.64
C ALA A 53 -2.81 -8.38 -4.00
N ALA A 54 -3.89 -9.18 -4.01
CA ALA A 54 -5.10 -8.91 -3.24
C ALA A 54 -5.03 -9.70 -1.93
N VAL A 55 -5.07 -9.00 -0.81
CA VAL A 55 -4.95 -9.58 0.53
C VAL A 55 -6.24 -9.32 1.31
N PRO A 56 -6.88 -10.34 1.86
CA PRO A 56 -8.00 -10.14 2.78
C PRO A 56 -7.56 -9.30 3.98
N ILE A 57 -8.43 -8.40 4.43
CA ILE A 57 -8.17 -7.57 5.59
C ILE A 57 -9.16 -7.84 6.72
N ALA A 58 -8.74 -7.47 7.93
CA ALA A 58 -9.56 -7.51 9.14
C ALA A 58 -9.51 -6.16 9.86
N ALA A 59 -10.35 -5.99 10.88
CA ALA A 59 -10.26 -4.83 11.77
C ALA A 59 -8.86 -4.75 12.39
N GLY A 60 -8.29 -3.55 12.47
CA GLY A 60 -6.92 -3.29 12.92
C GLY A 60 -5.85 -3.40 11.83
N ALA A 61 -6.18 -3.87 10.63
CA ALA A 61 -5.20 -4.00 9.54
C ALA A 61 -4.60 -2.62 9.16
N PRO A 62 -3.28 -2.53 9.00
CA PRO A 62 -2.62 -1.28 8.60
C PRO A 62 -2.85 -0.99 7.12
N LEU A 63 -2.96 0.29 6.80
CA LEU A 63 -3.11 0.80 5.45
C LEU A 63 -1.90 1.64 5.06
N TYR A 64 -1.51 1.54 3.81
CA TYR A 64 -0.36 2.22 3.24
C TYR A 64 -0.76 3.05 2.01
N GLN A 65 0.08 4.01 1.69
CA GLN A 65 -0.08 4.77 0.46
C GLN A 65 -0.02 3.85 -0.77
N GLY A 66 -0.93 4.05 -1.70
CA GLY A 66 -1.06 3.23 -2.90
C GLY A 66 -1.95 1.99 -2.73
N ASP A 67 -2.45 1.71 -1.52
CA ASP A 67 -3.39 0.62 -1.31
C ASP A 67 -4.73 0.90 -1.99
N VAL A 68 -5.33 -0.14 -2.57
CA VAL A 68 -6.68 -0.10 -3.11
C VAL A 68 -7.57 -0.99 -2.25
N LEU A 69 -8.54 -0.38 -1.57
CA LEU A 69 -9.52 -1.08 -0.75
C LEU A 69 -10.71 -1.51 -1.59
N ARG A 70 -11.17 -2.74 -1.37
CA ARG A 70 -12.37 -3.31 -2.00
C ARG A 70 -13.24 -3.96 -0.96
N THR A 71 -14.52 -3.64 -0.94
CA THR A 71 -15.53 -4.32 -0.12
C THR A 71 -16.28 -5.36 -0.93
N GLY A 72 -16.60 -6.47 -0.29
CA GLY A 72 -17.44 -7.51 -0.90
C GLY A 72 -18.93 -7.13 -0.92
N LYS A 73 -19.72 -8.06 -1.44
CA LYS A 73 -21.19 -7.97 -1.44
C LYS A 73 -21.74 -9.23 -0.73
N PRO A 74 -22.12 -9.15 0.58
CA PRO A 74 -22.17 -7.97 1.45
C PRO A 74 -20.79 -7.60 2.00
N GLY A 75 -20.61 -6.31 2.34
CA GLY A 75 -19.41 -5.83 2.99
C GLY A 75 -19.52 -4.36 3.37
N ALA A 76 -18.82 -3.98 4.42
CA ALA A 76 -18.65 -2.58 4.81
C ALA A 76 -17.34 -2.43 5.56
N VAL A 77 -16.61 -1.35 5.31
CA VAL A 77 -15.33 -1.05 5.94
C VAL A 77 -15.34 0.38 6.44
N GLY A 78 -14.91 0.55 7.68
CA GLY A 78 -14.56 1.86 8.23
C GLY A 78 -13.05 1.95 8.41
N VAL A 79 -12.44 3.00 7.88
CA VAL A 79 -11.02 3.28 8.02
C VAL A 79 -10.79 4.61 8.70
N VAL A 80 -9.70 4.70 9.46
CA VAL A 80 -9.24 5.95 10.08
C VAL A 80 -7.80 6.17 9.66
N LEU A 81 -7.53 7.33 9.09
CA LEU A 81 -6.19 7.77 8.73
C LEU A 81 -5.50 8.43 9.93
N THR A 82 -4.18 8.59 9.86
CA THR A 82 -3.38 9.14 10.97
C THR A 82 -3.69 10.61 11.28
N ASP A 83 -4.30 11.35 10.35
CA ASP A 83 -4.82 12.70 10.56
C ASP A 83 -6.25 12.75 11.14
N ALA A 84 -6.78 11.61 11.56
CA ALA A 84 -8.15 11.41 12.03
C ALA A 84 -9.23 11.58 10.94
N THR A 85 -8.89 11.59 9.67
CA THR A 85 -9.87 11.44 8.59
C THR A 85 -10.52 10.07 8.70
N THR A 86 -11.84 10.04 8.69
CA THR A 86 -12.61 8.78 8.73
C THR A 86 -13.33 8.57 7.42
N ILE A 87 -13.21 7.36 6.87
CA ILE A 87 -13.88 6.98 5.63
C ILE A 87 -14.64 5.69 5.87
N SER A 88 -15.90 5.67 5.53
CA SER A 88 -16.73 4.46 5.55
C SER A 88 -17.10 4.08 4.13
N MET A 89 -16.92 2.82 3.80
CA MET A 89 -17.25 2.24 2.49
C MET A 89 -18.40 1.27 2.64
N GLY A 90 -19.38 1.39 1.77
CA GLY A 90 -20.51 0.47 1.69
C GLY A 90 -20.18 -0.80 0.89
N SER A 91 -21.19 -1.60 0.62
CA SER A 91 -21.06 -2.86 -0.12
C SER A 91 -20.63 -2.65 -1.56
N GLY A 92 -19.71 -3.47 -2.04
CA GLY A 92 -19.22 -3.42 -3.42
C GLY A 92 -18.49 -2.14 -3.81
N SER A 93 -17.90 -1.47 -2.83
CA SER A 93 -17.16 -0.22 -3.04
C SER A 93 -15.68 -0.47 -3.31
N GLU A 94 -15.07 0.43 -4.06
CA GLU A 94 -13.63 0.39 -4.37
C GLU A 94 -13.04 1.79 -4.26
N MET A 95 -11.93 1.92 -3.51
CA MET A 95 -11.25 3.18 -3.25
C MET A 95 -9.74 2.99 -3.26
N ALA A 96 -9.02 3.89 -3.91
CA ALA A 96 -7.56 3.94 -3.88
C ALA A 96 -7.06 5.09 -3.00
N LEU A 97 -6.05 4.80 -2.18
CA LEU A 97 -5.32 5.75 -1.35
C LEU A 97 -4.10 6.24 -2.13
N ASN A 98 -4.29 7.21 -3.05
CA ASN A 98 -3.25 7.62 -3.99
C ASN A 98 -2.10 8.35 -3.31
N ASP A 99 -2.41 9.47 -2.67
CA ASP A 99 -1.42 10.29 -1.98
C ASP A 99 -1.86 10.57 -0.55
N TYR A 100 -0.92 10.49 0.35
CA TYR A 100 -1.13 10.83 1.74
C TYR A 100 0.16 11.39 2.34
N ALA A 101 0.09 12.56 2.94
CA ALA A 101 1.14 13.13 3.76
C ALA A 101 0.54 13.88 4.92
N PHE A 102 0.94 13.54 6.13
CA PHE A 102 0.54 14.23 7.33
C PHE A 102 1.76 14.44 8.22
N ALA A 103 2.48 15.53 7.99
CA ALA A 103 3.65 15.93 8.77
C ALA A 103 3.51 17.40 9.20
N PRO A 104 2.74 17.69 10.26
CA PRO A 104 2.48 19.05 10.73
C PRO A 104 3.73 19.85 11.07
N LYS A 105 4.77 19.18 11.59
CA LYS A 105 6.05 19.82 11.92
C LYS A 105 6.77 20.37 10.70
N ASP A 106 6.60 19.72 9.54
CA ASP A 106 7.23 20.08 8.28
C ASP A 106 6.27 20.86 7.35
N SER A 107 5.06 21.18 7.84
CA SER A 107 3.98 21.81 7.06
C SER A 107 3.65 21.04 5.77
N LYS A 108 3.76 19.71 5.82
CA LYS A 108 3.47 18.83 4.69
C LYS A 108 2.12 18.16 4.88
N PHE A 109 1.21 18.49 3.98
CA PHE A 109 -0.14 17.95 3.97
C PHE A 109 -0.51 17.52 2.55
N ALA A 110 -1.00 16.31 2.39
CA ALA A 110 -1.57 15.83 1.15
C ALA A 110 -2.58 14.72 1.46
N LEU A 111 -3.72 14.77 0.81
CA LEU A 111 -4.72 13.73 0.84
C LEU A 111 -5.38 13.65 -0.52
N ALA A 112 -5.08 12.61 -1.28
CA ALA A 112 -5.72 12.32 -2.55
C ALA A 112 -6.34 10.93 -2.51
N LEU A 113 -7.65 10.88 -2.46
CA LEU A 113 -8.45 9.66 -2.53
C LEU A 113 -9.06 9.53 -3.92
N LYS A 114 -9.02 8.34 -4.49
CA LYS A 114 -9.74 8.03 -5.72
C LYS A 114 -10.86 7.04 -5.40
N LEU A 115 -12.08 7.51 -5.48
CA LEU A 115 -13.28 6.69 -5.35
C LEU A 115 -13.63 6.13 -6.71
N ILE A 116 -13.68 4.82 -6.86
CA ILE A 116 -13.86 4.17 -8.16
C ILE A 116 -15.31 3.80 -8.37
N LYS A 117 -15.92 3.18 -7.35
CA LYS A 117 -17.34 2.81 -7.37
C LYS A 117 -17.86 2.56 -5.96
N GLY A 118 -19.17 2.62 -5.79
CA GLY A 118 -19.86 2.31 -4.55
C GLY A 118 -20.27 3.52 -3.74
N SER A 119 -20.55 3.32 -2.47
CA SER A 119 -21.01 4.36 -1.54
C SER A 119 -19.95 4.64 -0.49
N PHE A 120 -19.77 5.93 -0.20
CA PHE A 120 -18.75 6.41 0.71
C PHE A 120 -19.32 7.47 1.64
N ALA A 121 -18.92 7.40 2.91
CA ALA A 121 -19.08 8.49 3.85
C ALA A 121 -17.69 8.96 4.28
N TYR A 122 -17.40 10.22 4.07
CA TYR A 122 -16.11 10.84 4.40
C TYR A 122 -16.32 11.87 5.49
N VAL A 123 -15.51 11.79 6.54
CA VAL A 123 -15.46 12.78 7.62
C VAL A 123 -14.08 13.36 7.67
N THR A 124 -13.98 14.68 7.57
CA THR A 124 -12.71 15.39 7.50
C THR A 124 -11.89 15.26 8.76
N GLY A 125 -10.61 14.99 8.59
CA GLY A 125 -9.61 15.02 9.65
C GLY A 125 -8.86 16.35 9.75
N GLN A 126 -7.63 16.27 10.20
CA GLN A 126 -6.81 17.44 10.47
C GLN A 126 -6.22 18.08 9.21
N ILE A 127 -5.94 17.31 8.15
CA ILE A 127 -5.40 17.84 6.89
C ILE A 127 -6.32 18.94 6.35
N VAL A 128 -7.62 18.68 6.25
CA VAL A 128 -8.60 19.66 5.75
C VAL A 128 -8.71 20.89 6.64
N LYS A 129 -8.49 20.75 7.94
CA LYS A 129 -8.53 21.87 8.88
C LYS A 129 -7.30 22.76 8.78
N LEU A 130 -6.13 22.15 8.51
CA LEU A 130 -4.85 22.85 8.47
C LEU A 130 -4.50 23.35 7.05
N SER A 131 -4.89 22.60 6.03
CA SER A 131 -4.61 22.87 4.62
C SER A 131 -5.74 22.34 3.73
N PRO A 132 -6.85 23.06 3.62
CA PRO A 132 -8.02 22.59 2.89
C PRO A 132 -7.76 22.30 1.42
N GLU A 133 -6.82 23.03 0.81
CA GLU A 133 -6.40 22.88 -0.58
C GLU A 133 -5.62 21.58 -0.83
N SER A 134 -5.07 20.96 0.23
CA SER A 134 -4.28 19.72 0.14
C SER A 134 -5.14 18.46 0.14
N ALA A 135 -6.46 18.58 0.32
CA ALA A 135 -7.38 17.44 0.36
C ALA A 135 -8.27 17.41 -0.89
N GLN A 136 -8.13 16.36 -1.67
CA GLN A 136 -8.90 16.14 -2.90
C GLN A 136 -9.50 14.73 -2.92
N VAL A 137 -10.73 14.64 -3.37
CA VAL A 137 -11.41 13.39 -3.65
C VAL A 137 -11.70 13.31 -5.13
N HIS A 138 -11.14 12.32 -5.79
CA HIS A 138 -11.35 12.06 -7.21
C HIS A 138 -12.41 10.98 -7.39
N THR A 139 -13.36 11.24 -8.26
CA THR A 139 -14.33 10.27 -8.76
C THR A 139 -14.08 10.07 -10.26
N PRO A 140 -14.70 9.09 -10.94
CA PRO A 140 -14.55 8.92 -12.39
C PRO A 140 -14.90 10.18 -13.18
N ASP A 141 -15.88 10.96 -12.69
CA ASP A 141 -16.45 12.09 -13.42
C ASP A 141 -16.05 13.46 -12.88
N ALA A 142 -15.46 13.52 -11.69
CA ALA A 142 -15.20 14.80 -11.02
C ALA A 142 -14.02 14.75 -10.05
N THR A 143 -13.48 15.94 -9.77
CA THR A 143 -12.57 16.15 -8.64
C THR A 143 -13.25 17.06 -7.64
N ILE A 144 -13.39 16.60 -6.41
CA ILE A 144 -14.06 17.31 -5.32
C ILE A 144 -13.00 17.88 -4.39
N ALA A 145 -12.93 19.19 -4.28
CA ALA A 145 -12.16 19.85 -3.23
C ALA A 145 -12.96 19.76 -1.92
N VAL A 146 -12.36 19.16 -0.91
CA VAL A 146 -13.06 18.91 0.35
C VAL A 146 -13.01 20.15 1.22
N ARG A 147 -14.19 20.74 1.41
CA ARG A 147 -14.40 21.83 2.38
C ARG A 147 -15.62 21.50 3.22
N GLY A 148 -15.41 21.20 4.49
CA GLY A 148 -16.52 20.87 5.38
C GLY A 148 -16.23 19.64 6.23
N THR A 149 -17.20 19.22 7.02
CA THR A 149 -17.02 18.18 8.03
C THR A 149 -17.44 16.78 7.57
N LYS A 150 -18.38 16.68 6.64
CA LYS A 150 -18.89 15.38 6.18
C LYS A 150 -19.35 15.43 4.72
N LEU A 151 -18.96 14.41 3.97
CA LEU A 151 -19.42 14.18 2.59
C LEU A 151 -20.03 12.78 2.49
N LEU A 152 -21.13 12.67 1.75
CA LEU A 152 -21.68 11.40 1.31
C LEU A 152 -21.58 11.35 -0.21
N ILE A 153 -21.00 10.29 -0.74
CA ILE A 153 -20.73 10.14 -2.16
C ILE A 153 -21.23 8.78 -2.59
N GLN A 154 -22.02 8.77 -3.66
CA GLN A 154 -22.46 7.56 -4.34
C GLN A 154 -21.95 7.58 -5.78
N ILE A 155 -21.31 6.49 -6.19
CA ILE A 155 -20.83 6.29 -7.55
C ILE A 155 -21.47 5.00 -8.05
N ASP A 156 -22.37 5.14 -9.02
CA ASP A 156 -23.01 4.00 -9.63
C ASP A 156 -22.07 3.32 -10.63
N GLU A 157 -22.15 1.99 -10.74
CA GLU A 157 -21.43 1.28 -11.78
C GLU A 157 -22.00 1.73 -13.14
N MET A 158 -21.16 2.28 -14.01
CA MET A 158 -21.58 2.54 -15.38
C MET A 158 -22.00 1.22 -16.01
N LYS A 159 -23.27 1.11 -16.34
CA LYS A 159 -23.76 0.00 -17.18
C LYS A 159 -23.25 0.27 -18.59
N GLU A 160 -22.33 -0.57 -19.03
CA GLU A 160 -22.04 -0.70 -20.46
C GLU A 160 -23.20 -1.35 -21.17
#